data_8f214dab6ef0a2ef15323bc6be4d0cb0
#
_entry.id   8f214dab6ef0a2ef15323bc6be4d0cb0
#
_cell.length_a   1.000
_cell.length_b   1.000
_cell.length_c   1.000
_cell.angle_alpha   90.00
_cell.angle_beta   90.00
_cell.angle_gamma   90.00
#
_symmetry.space_group_name_H-M   'P 1'
#
loop_
_entity.id
_entity.type
_entity.pdbx_description
1 polymer ?
#
loop_
_entity_poly.entity_id
_entity_poly.type
_entity_poly.pdbx_seq_one_letter_code
_entity_poly.pdbx_strand_id
1 'polypeptide(L)'
;NVPLLILNILYPIFWVGSLLTSVHILIVNIIMDSLNSLSFGGEPPKKEYMSEKPIKKGSGLFIRGAKSRIGVSAIWFIVVYFILLATPVQDYFNSEASLAARFALLCLLAVFNGFTIRTDSLNIFNGLKNNKLFVGIAAGIIVGAIALVQFSGNILHLVSLTGLEWVIVIVLALTIIPVNTIAKFLRRE
;
A
#
# COMPACT_ATOMS: atom_id res chain seq x y z
N ASN A 1 7.77 2.69 2.20
CA ASN A 1 7.99 3.65 3.30
C ASN A 1 8.24 5.09 2.85
N VAL A 2 8.76 5.33 1.62
CA VAL A 2 9.00 6.70 1.13
C VAL A 2 7.75 7.59 1.20
N PRO A 3 6.56 7.17 0.72
CA PRO A 3 5.35 8.00 0.84
C PRO A 3 4.98 8.31 2.28
N LEU A 4 5.11 7.32 3.17
CA LEU A 4 4.79 7.49 4.59
C LEU A 4 5.72 8.52 5.25
N LEU A 5 7.02 8.48 4.94
CA LEU A 5 7.98 9.47 5.41
C LEU A 5 7.62 10.88 4.95
N ILE A 6 7.35 11.05 3.66
CA ILE A 6 6.95 12.34 3.08
C ILE A 6 5.67 12.84 3.72
N LEU A 7 4.66 11.99 3.88
CA LEU A 7 3.38 12.36 4.49
C LEU A 7 3.54 12.75 5.96
N ASN A 8 4.41 12.07 6.73
CA ASN A 8 4.68 12.45 8.12
C ASN A 8 5.39 13.80 8.24
N ILE A 9 6.20 14.19 7.25
CA ILE A 9 6.83 15.51 7.20
C ILE A 9 5.82 16.59 6.78
N LEU A 10 4.98 16.28 5.80
CA LEU A 10 4.01 17.25 5.27
C LEU A 10 2.80 17.44 6.19
N TYR A 11 2.36 16.40 6.90
CA TYR A 11 1.15 16.44 7.71
C TYR A 11 1.14 17.59 8.73
N PRO A 12 2.17 17.78 9.57
CA PRO A 12 2.17 18.86 10.55
C PRO A 12 2.28 20.28 9.94
N ILE A 13 2.59 20.39 8.64
CA ILE A 13 2.61 21.68 7.93
C ILE A 13 1.20 22.14 7.59
N PHE A 14 0.32 21.20 7.22
CA PHE A 14 -1.03 21.49 6.74
C PHE A 14 -2.13 21.20 7.77
N TRP A 15 -1.87 20.31 8.72
CA TRP A 15 -2.80 19.84 9.75
C TRP A 15 -2.14 19.83 11.12
N VAL A 16 -2.97 19.91 12.16
CA VAL A 16 -2.49 19.84 13.55
C VAL A 16 -2.30 18.38 13.98
N GLY A 17 -1.17 18.09 14.62
CA GLY A 17 -0.87 16.78 15.15
C GLY A 17 0.03 15.92 14.26
N SER A 18 -0.12 14.61 14.33
CA SER A 18 0.64 13.64 13.55
C SER A 18 -0.27 12.83 12.61
N LEU A 19 0.26 12.44 11.45
CA LEU A 19 -0.46 11.58 10.50
C LEU A 19 -0.87 10.26 11.14
N LEU A 20 0.10 9.60 11.77
CA LEU A 20 -0.02 8.33 12.50
C LEU A 20 0.85 8.41 13.75
N THR A 21 0.50 7.66 14.79
CA THR A 21 1.35 7.56 15.98
C THR A 21 2.57 6.68 15.70
N SER A 22 3.62 6.82 16.51
CA SER A 22 4.83 6.00 16.38
C SER A 22 4.55 4.50 16.47
N VAL A 23 3.55 4.10 17.26
CA VAL A 23 3.14 2.69 17.38
C VAL A 23 2.53 2.18 16.08
N HIS A 24 1.68 2.99 15.42
CA HIS A 24 1.10 2.63 14.13
C HIS A 24 2.17 2.47 13.06
N ILE A 25 3.14 3.39 13.01
CA ILE A 25 4.28 3.33 12.08
C ILE A 25 5.12 2.07 12.33
N LEU A 26 5.35 1.75 13.60
CA LEU A 26 6.11 0.56 13.99
C LEU A 26 5.39 -0.73 13.54
N ILE A 27 4.08 -0.83 13.73
CA ILE A 27 3.27 -1.97 13.28
C ILE A 27 3.35 -2.12 11.77
N VAL A 28 3.20 -1.03 11.03
CA VAL A 28 3.28 -1.05 9.56
C VAL A 28 4.67 -1.52 9.10
N ASN A 29 5.74 -0.95 9.66
CA ASN A 29 7.10 -1.26 9.24
C ASN A 29 7.51 -2.70 9.61
N ILE A 30 7.23 -3.16 10.83
CA ILE A 30 7.66 -4.48 11.28
C ILE A 30 6.76 -5.58 10.71
N ILE A 31 5.45 -5.43 10.83
CA ILE A 31 4.51 -6.51 10.48
C ILE A 31 4.19 -6.44 8.98
N MET A 32 3.68 -5.30 8.51
CA MET A 32 3.17 -5.18 7.16
C MET A 32 4.27 -5.28 6.11
N ASP A 33 5.38 -4.57 6.27
CA ASP A 33 6.47 -4.57 5.29
C ASP A 33 7.24 -5.89 5.29
N SER A 34 7.45 -6.49 6.47
CA SER A 34 8.12 -7.80 6.57
C SER A 34 7.27 -8.90 5.92
N LEU A 35 5.96 -8.91 6.19
CA LEU A 35 5.04 -9.88 5.58
C LEU A 35 4.92 -9.66 4.07
N ASN A 36 4.83 -8.40 3.62
CA ASN A 36 4.82 -8.08 2.19
C ASN A 36 6.11 -8.56 1.51
N SER A 37 7.27 -8.31 2.10
CA SER A 37 8.56 -8.77 1.55
C SER A 37 8.61 -10.30 1.45
N LEU A 38 8.15 -10.99 2.48
CA LEU A 38 8.07 -12.46 2.49
C LEU A 38 7.13 -12.99 1.39
N SER A 39 6.03 -12.29 1.14
CA SER A 39 5.06 -12.69 0.12
C SER A 39 5.65 -12.68 -1.30
N PHE A 40 6.56 -11.75 -1.60
CA PHE A 40 7.27 -11.71 -2.88
C PHE A 40 8.31 -12.81 -3.01
N GLY A 41 8.90 -13.27 -1.90
CA GLY A 41 9.83 -14.40 -1.89
C GLY A 41 9.22 -15.72 -2.37
N GLY A 42 7.90 -15.87 -2.31
CA GLY A 42 7.15 -17.01 -2.82
C GLY A 42 6.83 -16.96 -4.32
N GLU A 43 7.24 -15.91 -5.05
CA GLU A 43 6.93 -15.78 -6.48
C GLU A 43 7.75 -16.79 -7.29
N PRO A 44 7.10 -17.66 -8.11
CA PRO A 44 7.81 -18.64 -8.90
C PRO A 44 8.64 -17.97 -9.99
N PRO A 45 9.83 -18.51 -10.33
CA PRO A 45 10.66 -17.97 -11.39
C PRO A 45 9.93 -18.03 -12.73
N LYS A 46 9.97 -16.93 -13.48
CA LYS A 46 9.39 -16.88 -14.84
C LYS A 46 10.35 -17.53 -15.82
N LYS A 47 9.81 -18.32 -16.77
CA LYS A 47 10.61 -18.94 -17.84
C LYS A 47 11.37 -17.91 -18.68
N GLU A 48 10.82 -16.71 -18.81
CA GLU A 48 11.42 -15.58 -19.54
C GLU A 48 12.77 -15.16 -18.95
N TYR A 49 12.98 -15.30 -17.62
CA TYR A 49 14.25 -14.98 -16.98
C TYR A 49 15.43 -15.82 -17.46
N MET A 50 15.16 -17.03 -17.97
CA MET A 50 16.20 -17.90 -18.51
C MET A 50 16.74 -17.44 -19.87
N SER A 51 15.98 -16.60 -20.57
CA SER A 51 16.38 -16.01 -21.87
C SER A 51 16.92 -14.60 -21.74
N GLU A 52 16.86 -13.98 -20.55
CA GLU A 52 17.40 -12.66 -20.31
C GLU A 52 18.92 -12.67 -20.16
N LYS A 53 19.56 -11.61 -20.65
CA LYS A 53 21.02 -11.45 -20.47
C LYS A 53 21.33 -11.23 -18.98
N PRO A 54 22.44 -11.82 -18.48
CA PRO A 54 22.88 -11.61 -17.10
C PRO A 54 23.05 -10.12 -16.77
N ILE A 55 22.64 -9.73 -15.56
CA ILE A 55 22.81 -8.37 -15.06
C ILE A 55 24.31 -8.11 -14.89
N LYS A 56 24.82 -7.02 -15.46
CA LYS A 56 26.24 -6.65 -15.36
C LYS A 56 26.63 -6.42 -13.89
N LYS A 57 27.77 -6.97 -13.50
CA LYS A 57 28.37 -6.75 -12.17
C LYS A 57 28.60 -5.24 -11.97
N GLY A 58 28.01 -4.65 -10.91
CA GLY A 58 28.05 -3.20 -10.65
C GLY A 58 26.89 -2.39 -11.21
N SER A 59 25.90 -3.00 -11.89
CA SER A 59 24.64 -2.31 -12.18
C SER A 59 23.92 -1.98 -10.87
N GLY A 60 23.40 -0.74 -10.75
CA GLY A 60 22.70 -0.27 -9.55
C GLY A 60 21.45 -1.11 -9.25
N LEU A 61 20.99 -1.03 -8.00
CA LEU A 61 19.78 -1.71 -7.49
C LEU A 61 18.50 -1.42 -8.29
N PHE A 62 18.46 -0.30 -9.01
CA PHE A 62 17.30 0.11 -9.80
C PHE A 62 17.42 -0.36 -11.25
N ILE A 63 16.88 -1.54 -11.51
CA ILE A 63 16.70 -2.10 -12.86
C ILE A 63 15.73 -1.21 -13.67
N ARG A 64 15.82 -1.26 -15.00
CA ARG A 64 14.98 -0.49 -15.94
C ARG A 64 13.52 -0.43 -15.47
N GLY A 65 12.98 0.78 -15.31
CA GLY A 65 11.59 1.02 -14.94
C GLY A 65 11.27 0.97 -13.44
N ALA A 66 12.16 0.46 -12.57
CA ALA A 66 11.89 0.39 -11.13
C ALA A 66 11.68 1.77 -10.50
N LYS A 67 12.50 2.77 -10.86
CA LYS A 67 12.34 4.16 -10.35
C LYS A 67 10.98 4.74 -10.69
N SER A 68 10.51 4.53 -11.92
CA SER A 68 9.20 5.03 -12.35
C SER A 68 8.04 4.31 -11.64
N ARG A 69 8.15 2.99 -11.39
CA ARG A 69 7.13 2.24 -10.63
C ARG A 69 7.04 2.75 -9.20
N ILE A 70 8.19 2.91 -8.54
CA ILE A 70 8.26 3.45 -7.17
C ILE A 70 7.69 4.87 -7.14
N GLY A 71 8.08 5.72 -8.09
CA GLY A 71 7.62 7.10 -8.16
C GLY A 71 6.11 7.23 -8.34
N VAL A 72 5.53 6.51 -9.30
CA VAL A 72 4.07 6.52 -9.55
C VAL A 72 3.30 6.06 -8.32
N SER A 73 3.68 4.93 -7.72
CA SER A 73 3.03 4.44 -6.52
C SER A 73 3.18 5.41 -5.36
N ALA A 74 4.39 5.97 -5.15
CA ALA A 74 4.64 6.91 -4.06
C ALA A 74 3.82 8.21 -4.20
N ILE A 75 3.76 8.78 -5.40
CA ILE A 75 2.96 9.97 -5.67
C ILE A 75 1.48 9.67 -5.44
N TRP A 76 1.00 8.52 -5.92
CA TRP A 76 -0.41 8.17 -5.75
C TRP A 76 -0.80 7.96 -4.29
N PHE A 77 0.06 7.33 -3.48
CA PHE A 77 -0.15 7.26 -2.02
C PHE A 77 -0.37 8.65 -1.41
N ILE A 78 0.48 9.60 -1.77
CA ILE A 78 0.37 10.98 -1.28
C ILE A 78 -0.94 11.61 -1.75
N VAL A 79 -1.30 11.48 -3.02
CA VAL A 79 -2.53 12.01 -3.60
C VAL A 79 -3.77 11.45 -2.88
N VAL A 80 -3.83 10.14 -2.64
CA VAL A 80 -4.96 9.50 -1.96
C VAL A 80 -5.10 9.99 -0.52
N TYR A 81 -3.99 10.21 0.17
CA TYR A 81 -4.02 10.81 1.51
C TYR A 81 -4.50 12.26 1.48
N PHE A 82 -4.09 13.05 0.50
CA PHE A 82 -4.62 14.39 0.33
C PHE A 82 -6.13 14.39 0.01
N ILE A 83 -6.60 13.45 -0.79
CA ILE A 83 -8.04 13.26 -1.03
C ILE A 83 -8.77 12.98 0.29
N LEU A 84 -8.25 12.06 1.11
CA LEU A 84 -8.85 11.73 2.41
C LEU A 84 -8.88 12.93 3.37
N LEU A 85 -7.84 13.76 3.38
CA LEU A 85 -7.60 14.77 4.42
C LEU A 85 -8.02 16.19 4.02
N ALA A 86 -8.00 16.53 2.72
CA ALA A 86 -8.18 17.90 2.24
C ALA A 86 -9.46 18.10 1.40
N THR A 87 -10.29 17.06 1.26
CA THR A 87 -11.56 17.15 0.52
C THR A 87 -12.74 16.91 1.47
N PRO A 88 -13.98 17.16 1.02
CA PRO A 88 -15.18 16.83 1.81
C PRO A 88 -15.30 15.37 2.25
N VAL A 89 -14.45 14.48 1.74
CA VAL A 89 -14.34 13.09 2.21
C VAL A 89 -13.99 13.03 3.68
N GLN A 90 -13.21 13.99 4.19
CA GLN A 90 -12.89 14.08 5.62
C GLN A 90 -14.12 14.24 6.50
N ASP A 91 -15.17 14.89 6.01
CA ASP A 91 -16.38 15.21 6.78
C ASP A 91 -17.19 13.94 7.13
N TYR A 92 -16.92 12.82 6.43
CA TYR A 92 -17.51 11.52 6.76
C TYR A 92 -16.85 10.84 7.97
N PHE A 93 -15.71 11.36 8.43
CA PHE A 93 -14.97 10.81 9.56
C PHE A 93 -14.96 11.81 10.72
N ASN A 94 -15.37 11.37 11.90
CA ASN A 94 -15.14 12.17 13.10
C ASN A 94 -13.64 12.23 13.42
N SER A 95 -13.23 13.12 14.34
CA SER A 95 -11.81 13.34 14.66
C SER A 95 -11.08 12.06 15.09
N GLU A 96 -11.76 11.15 15.78
CA GLU A 96 -11.19 9.89 16.27
C GLU A 96 -11.15 8.83 15.17
N ALA A 97 -12.22 8.69 14.37
CA ALA A 97 -12.27 7.78 13.23
C ALA A 97 -11.26 8.15 12.13
N SER A 98 -10.91 9.44 12.01
CA SER A 98 -9.91 9.90 11.05
C SER A 98 -8.54 9.24 11.22
N LEU A 99 -8.08 8.98 12.46
CA LEU A 99 -6.83 8.26 12.71
C LEU A 99 -6.93 6.78 12.27
N ALA A 100 -8.04 6.14 12.59
CA ALA A 100 -8.31 4.75 12.20
C ALA A 100 -8.40 4.60 10.68
N ALA A 101 -9.06 5.55 10.00
CA ALA A 101 -9.16 5.58 8.53
C ALA A 101 -7.77 5.74 7.87
N ARG A 102 -6.91 6.62 8.39
CA ARG A 102 -5.54 6.81 7.91
C ARG A 102 -4.70 5.54 8.05
N PHE A 103 -4.81 4.86 9.20
CA PHE A 103 -4.12 3.59 9.44
C PHE A 103 -4.61 2.48 8.51
N ALA A 104 -5.94 2.30 8.41
CA ALA A 104 -6.56 1.32 7.52
C ALA A 104 -6.20 1.55 6.05
N LEU A 105 -6.25 2.82 5.61
CA LEU A 105 -5.90 3.22 4.25
C LEU A 105 -4.46 2.85 3.91
N LEU A 106 -3.51 3.08 4.82
CA LEU A 106 -2.10 2.73 4.60
C LEU A 106 -1.92 1.22 4.41
N CYS A 107 -2.54 0.43 5.28
CA CYS A 107 -2.47 -1.03 5.21
C CYS A 107 -3.04 -1.57 3.89
N LEU A 108 -4.23 -1.09 3.49
CA LEU A 108 -4.88 -1.53 2.26
C LEU A 108 -4.16 -1.05 1.01
N LEU A 109 -3.67 0.20 0.98
CA LEU A 109 -2.86 0.71 -0.13
C LEU A 109 -1.60 -0.14 -0.31
N ALA A 110 -0.91 -0.51 0.78
CA ALA A 110 0.28 -1.35 0.72
C ALA A 110 -0.02 -2.72 0.11
N VAL A 111 -1.12 -3.37 0.53
CA VAL A 111 -1.54 -4.67 -0.01
C VAL A 111 -1.93 -4.55 -1.48
N PHE A 112 -2.80 -3.62 -1.85
CA PHE A 112 -3.24 -3.47 -3.25
C PHE A 112 -2.11 -3.04 -4.18
N ASN A 113 -1.18 -2.22 -3.69
CA ASN A 113 0.05 -1.94 -4.40
C ASN A 113 0.87 -3.20 -4.62
N GLY A 114 0.97 -4.09 -3.63
CA GLY A 114 1.62 -5.39 -3.73
C GLY A 114 1.09 -6.21 -4.91
N PHE A 115 -0.23 -6.28 -5.09
CA PHE A 115 -0.84 -6.96 -6.26
C PHE A 115 -0.39 -6.36 -7.58
N THR A 116 -0.21 -5.04 -7.64
CA THR A 116 0.18 -4.36 -8.87
C THR A 116 1.66 -4.51 -9.19
N ILE A 117 2.55 -4.46 -8.20
CA ILE A 117 4.00 -4.54 -8.43
C ILE A 117 4.52 -5.95 -8.64
N ARG A 118 3.78 -6.98 -8.17
CA ARG A 118 4.15 -8.40 -8.28
C ARG A 118 4.30 -8.87 -9.73
N THR A 119 3.50 -8.36 -10.63
CA THR A 119 3.49 -8.80 -12.04
C THR A 119 3.67 -7.63 -13.00
N ASP A 120 4.34 -7.86 -14.13
CA ASP A 120 4.45 -6.91 -15.23
C ASP A 120 3.25 -6.95 -16.18
N SER A 121 2.39 -7.95 -16.01
CA SER A 121 1.14 -8.07 -16.77
C SER A 121 0.17 -6.94 -16.38
N LEU A 122 -0.66 -6.52 -17.35
CA LEU A 122 -1.80 -5.64 -17.08
C LEU A 122 -2.85 -6.33 -16.22
N ASN A 123 -2.97 -7.65 -16.34
CA ASN A 123 -3.81 -8.45 -15.46
C ASN A 123 -3.06 -8.73 -14.13
N ILE A 124 -3.48 -8.03 -13.07
CA ILE A 124 -2.90 -8.16 -11.73
C ILE A 124 -3.07 -9.55 -11.10
N PHE A 125 -4.04 -10.32 -11.58
CA PHE A 125 -4.31 -11.69 -11.10
C PHE A 125 -3.46 -12.75 -11.81
N ASN A 126 -2.68 -12.35 -12.82
CA ASN A 126 -1.83 -13.29 -13.56
C ASN A 126 -0.81 -13.94 -12.61
N GLY A 127 -0.71 -15.27 -12.66
CA GLY A 127 0.19 -16.06 -11.80
C GLY A 127 -0.20 -16.14 -10.32
N LEU A 128 -1.31 -15.52 -9.89
CA LEU A 128 -1.73 -15.49 -8.48
C LEU A 128 -1.97 -16.90 -7.91
N LYS A 129 -2.51 -17.81 -8.72
CA LYS A 129 -2.76 -19.21 -8.33
C LYS A 129 -1.47 -19.96 -7.97
N ASN A 130 -0.33 -19.53 -8.51
CA ASN A 130 0.97 -20.17 -8.31
C ASN A 130 1.71 -19.62 -7.09
N ASN A 131 1.27 -18.49 -6.53
CA ASN A 131 1.83 -17.90 -5.31
C ASN A 131 0.78 -17.87 -4.20
N LYS A 132 0.52 -19.04 -3.60
CA LYS A 132 -0.42 -19.18 -2.48
C LYS A 132 0.06 -18.42 -1.24
N LEU A 133 1.38 -18.28 -1.08
CA LEU A 133 1.99 -17.53 0.01
C LEU A 133 1.61 -16.06 -0.06
N PHE A 134 1.71 -15.44 -1.24
CA PHE A 134 1.27 -14.04 -1.45
C PHE A 134 -0.20 -13.86 -1.09
N VAL A 135 -1.07 -14.76 -1.58
CA VAL A 135 -2.53 -14.68 -1.31
C VAL A 135 -2.81 -14.80 0.18
N GLY A 136 -2.18 -15.77 0.85
CA GLY A 136 -2.35 -15.98 2.29
C GLY A 136 -1.88 -14.79 3.12
N ILE A 137 -0.72 -14.23 2.81
CA ILE A 137 -0.18 -13.06 3.50
C ILE A 137 -1.03 -11.82 3.23
N ALA A 138 -1.43 -11.56 1.99
CA ALA A 138 -2.28 -10.43 1.64
C ALA A 138 -3.62 -10.50 2.38
N ALA A 139 -4.26 -11.66 2.40
CA ALA A 139 -5.48 -11.88 3.18
C ALA A 139 -5.25 -11.68 4.68
N GLY A 140 -4.14 -12.21 5.22
CA GLY A 140 -3.76 -12.04 6.62
C GLY A 140 -3.55 -10.58 7.00
N ILE A 141 -2.91 -9.78 6.14
CA ILE A 141 -2.73 -8.34 6.38
C ILE A 141 -4.09 -7.61 6.36
N ILE A 142 -4.97 -7.92 5.41
CA ILE A 142 -6.30 -7.30 5.33
C ILE A 142 -7.11 -7.63 6.58
N VAL A 143 -7.20 -8.90 6.95
CA VAL A 143 -7.93 -9.35 8.14
C VAL A 143 -7.31 -8.75 9.41
N GLY A 144 -5.98 -8.74 9.50
CA GLY A 144 -5.26 -8.13 10.61
C GLY A 144 -5.51 -6.61 10.74
N ALA A 145 -5.51 -5.89 9.63
CA ALA A 145 -5.82 -4.45 9.63
C ALA A 145 -7.26 -4.19 10.07
N ILE A 146 -8.23 -4.98 9.59
CA ILE A 146 -9.63 -4.88 10.02
C ILE A 146 -9.74 -5.19 11.53
N ALA A 147 -9.10 -6.27 11.98
CA ALA A 147 -9.13 -6.66 13.40
C ALA A 147 -8.50 -5.59 14.31
N LEU A 148 -7.35 -5.02 13.91
CA LEU A 148 -6.71 -3.94 14.66
C LEU A 148 -7.60 -2.70 14.73
N VAL A 149 -8.21 -2.29 13.63
CA VAL A 149 -9.09 -1.11 13.61
C VAL A 149 -10.36 -1.34 14.43
N GLN A 150 -10.98 -2.53 14.32
CA GLN A 150 -12.26 -2.78 14.97
C GLN A 150 -12.15 -3.16 16.45
N PHE A 151 -11.04 -3.80 16.87
CA PHE A 151 -10.96 -4.41 18.19
C PHE A 151 -9.81 -3.91 19.07
N SER A 152 -8.85 -3.11 18.55
CA SER A 152 -7.73 -2.66 19.37
C SER A 152 -8.10 -1.57 20.38
N GLY A 153 -9.13 -0.77 20.09
CA GLY A 153 -9.64 0.24 21.01
C GLY A 153 -8.56 1.06 21.72
N ASN A 154 -8.53 0.97 23.03
CA ASN A 154 -7.58 1.73 23.87
C ASN A 154 -6.11 1.34 23.69
N ILE A 155 -5.80 0.16 23.16
CA ILE A 155 -4.40 -0.30 22.99
C ILE A 155 -3.68 0.51 21.91
N LEU A 156 -4.36 0.73 20.78
CA LEU A 156 -3.82 1.50 19.67
C LEU A 156 -4.48 2.88 19.50
N HIS A 157 -5.38 3.26 20.41
CA HIS A 157 -6.17 4.49 20.29
C HIS A 157 -6.89 4.61 18.92
N LEU A 158 -7.33 3.48 18.40
CA LEU A 158 -8.13 3.41 17.17
C LEU A 158 -9.60 3.24 17.54
N VAL A 159 -10.45 4.00 16.88
CA VAL A 159 -11.90 3.86 16.99
C VAL A 159 -12.40 2.98 15.85
N SER A 160 -13.35 2.11 16.14
CA SER A 160 -13.98 1.24 15.15
C SER A 160 -14.64 2.06 14.04
N LEU A 161 -14.33 1.72 12.79
CA LEU A 161 -14.94 2.35 11.62
C LEU A 161 -16.31 1.75 11.34
N THR A 162 -17.24 2.61 10.94
CA THR A 162 -18.57 2.23 10.45
C THR A 162 -18.48 1.58 9.06
N GLY A 163 -19.55 0.92 8.61
CA GLY A 163 -19.57 0.30 7.28
C GLY A 163 -19.34 1.29 6.15
N LEU A 164 -19.88 2.51 6.24
CA LEU A 164 -19.68 3.57 5.22
C LEU A 164 -18.21 4.03 5.18
N GLU A 165 -17.60 4.26 6.34
CA GLU A 165 -16.20 4.66 6.46
C GLU A 165 -15.27 3.60 5.89
N TRP A 166 -15.55 2.30 6.13
CA TRP A 166 -14.82 1.20 5.49
C TRP A 166 -14.96 1.21 3.97
N VAL A 167 -16.15 1.43 3.44
CA VAL A 167 -16.36 1.52 1.98
C VAL A 167 -15.53 2.65 1.39
N ILE A 168 -15.52 3.82 2.02
CA ILE A 168 -14.71 4.97 1.55
C ILE A 168 -13.22 4.60 1.53
N VAL A 169 -12.70 4.04 2.64
CA VAL A 169 -11.28 3.65 2.75
C VAL A 169 -10.91 2.58 1.72
N ILE A 170 -11.75 1.57 1.52
CA ILE A 170 -11.51 0.49 0.54
C ILE A 170 -11.51 1.06 -0.89
N VAL A 171 -12.49 1.90 -1.23
CA VAL A 171 -12.57 2.51 -2.57
C VAL A 171 -11.34 3.36 -2.84
N LEU A 172 -10.92 4.20 -1.89
CA LEU A 172 -9.71 5.00 -2.01
C LEU A 172 -8.47 4.11 -2.19
N ALA A 173 -8.35 3.05 -1.41
CA ALA A 173 -7.20 2.15 -1.51
C ALA A 173 -7.18 1.39 -2.86
N LEU A 174 -8.33 1.00 -3.40
CA LEU A 174 -8.43 0.32 -4.69
C LEU A 174 -7.98 1.18 -5.87
N THR A 175 -7.99 2.51 -5.76
CA THR A 175 -7.57 3.42 -6.84
C THR A 175 -6.11 3.23 -7.26
N ILE A 176 -5.26 2.65 -6.40
CA ILE A 176 -3.86 2.35 -6.74
C ILE A 176 -3.75 1.35 -7.91
N ILE A 177 -4.73 0.46 -8.05
CA ILE A 177 -4.73 -0.59 -9.08
C ILE A 177 -4.84 0.00 -10.50
N PRO A 178 -5.88 0.79 -10.84
CA PRO A 178 -5.97 1.39 -12.17
C PRO A 178 -4.79 2.34 -12.46
N VAL A 179 -4.33 3.13 -11.50
CA VAL A 179 -3.21 4.04 -11.69
C VAL A 179 -1.92 3.31 -12.07
N ASN A 180 -1.56 2.28 -11.31
CA ASN A 180 -0.39 1.48 -11.64
C ASN A 180 -0.56 0.69 -12.94
N THR A 181 -1.78 0.26 -13.28
CA THR A 181 -2.06 -0.43 -14.54
C THR A 181 -1.90 0.50 -15.73
N ILE A 182 -2.43 1.72 -15.65
CA ILE A 182 -2.23 2.77 -16.67
C ILE A 182 -0.74 3.10 -16.81
N ALA A 183 -0.03 3.28 -15.72
CA ALA A 183 1.40 3.54 -15.75
C ALA A 183 2.22 2.38 -16.37
N LYS A 184 1.77 1.14 -16.24
CA LYS A 184 2.37 -0.01 -16.95
C LYS A 184 2.08 0.02 -18.43
N PHE A 185 0.87 0.38 -18.82
CA PHE A 185 0.48 0.50 -20.23
C PHE A 185 1.34 1.54 -20.94
N LEU A 186 1.46 2.75 -20.38
CA LEU A 186 2.27 3.84 -20.94
C LEU A 186 3.79 3.53 -21.04
N ARG A 187 4.28 2.56 -20.29
CA ARG A 187 5.70 2.14 -20.36
C ARG A 187 5.99 1.05 -21.39
N ARG A 188 4.95 0.44 -21.94
CA ARG A 188 5.10 -0.60 -22.97
C ARG A 188 5.22 -0.03 -24.37
N GLU A 189 4.86 1.24 -24.54
CA GLU A 189 5.09 2.02 -25.75
C GLU A 189 6.50 2.66 -25.70
#